data_abf460a37b984b069b53ba70149da60c
#
_entry.id   abf460a37b984b069b53ba70149da60c
#
_cell.length_a   1.000
_cell.length_b   1.000
_cell.length_c   1.000
_cell.angle_alpha   90.00
_cell.angle_beta   90.00
_cell.angle_gamma   90.00
#
_symmetry.space_group_name_H-M   'P 1'
#
loop_
_entity.id
_entity.type
_entity.pdbx_description
1 polymer ?
#
loop_
_entity_poly.entity_id
_entity_poly.type
_entity_poly.pdbx_seq_one_letter_code
_entity_poly.pdbx_strand_id
1 'polypeptide(L)'
;KWIAEQIAKAQNEVLVFMPNAIRDGIEEFVLADDEKVGFVFPVYSWGPPLSVLRFLDWITLSNYHSQYVFFVCSCGDDTGLTEELFRRALSRKGMECNAGFSVAMPNNYVLLPGFDVDKKELEKKKLDEAVGRVEEINDSITGKKIGFHCNEGSFPWFKTKVLNPLFNRFMTSAKPFYATDDCIGCKRCERICPVGNVVMIGWRPVWGMDCTSCLACYHVCPKHA
;
A
#
# COMPACT_ATOMS: atom_id res chain seq x y z
N LYS A 1 2.43 -1.52 6.69
CA LYS A 1 3.63 -1.26 7.49
C LYS A 1 4.11 -2.55 8.15
N TRP A 2 3.31 -3.19 9.03
CA TRP A 2 3.68 -4.43 9.73
C TRP A 2 4.23 -5.51 8.78
N ILE A 3 3.56 -5.84 7.67
CA ILE A 3 4.03 -6.83 6.68
C ILE A 3 5.44 -6.47 6.18
N ALA A 4 5.66 -5.22 5.80
CA ALA A 4 6.96 -4.77 5.31
C ALA A 4 8.07 -4.91 6.37
N GLU A 5 7.76 -4.58 7.64
CA GLU A 5 8.69 -4.74 8.76
C GLU A 5 9.05 -6.22 9.01
N GLN A 6 8.05 -7.13 8.93
CA GLN A 6 8.29 -8.56 9.10
C GLN A 6 9.16 -9.12 7.96
N ILE A 7 8.91 -8.73 6.72
CA ILE A 7 9.68 -9.18 5.56
C ILE A 7 11.10 -8.63 5.63
N ALA A 8 11.27 -7.32 5.83
CA ALA A 8 12.60 -6.71 5.90
C ALA A 8 13.46 -7.36 7.01
N LYS A 9 12.86 -7.60 8.18
CA LYS A 9 13.55 -8.29 9.30
C LYS A 9 13.96 -9.72 8.94
N ALA A 10 13.07 -10.50 8.34
CA ALA A 10 13.33 -11.89 8.01
C ALA A 10 14.36 -12.04 6.88
N GLN A 11 14.37 -11.09 5.94
CA GLN A 11 15.31 -11.08 4.82
C GLN A 11 16.63 -10.36 5.16
N ASN A 12 16.74 -9.73 6.35
CA ASN A 12 17.87 -8.89 6.76
C ASN A 12 18.12 -7.73 5.77
N GLU A 13 17.04 -7.11 5.28
CA GLU A 13 17.06 -6.03 4.29
C GLU A 13 16.69 -4.69 4.90
N VAL A 14 17.12 -3.62 4.26
CA VAL A 14 16.77 -2.24 4.66
C VAL A 14 15.34 -1.91 4.25
N LEU A 15 14.54 -1.42 5.20
CA LEU A 15 13.19 -0.96 4.92
C LEU A 15 13.18 0.54 4.63
N VAL A 16 12.83 0.89 3.40
CA VAL A 16 12.61 2.28 2.98
C VAL A 16 11.11 2.58 2.94
N PHE A 17 10.67 3.57 3.68
CA PHE A 17 9.30 4.03 3.64
C PHE A 17 9.13 5.04 2.51
N MET A 18 8.39 4.69 1.45
CA MET A 18 8.24 5.49 0.23
C MET A 18 7.92 6.98 0.48
N PRO A 19 6.98 7.35 1.39
CA PRO A 19 6.72 8.75 1.69
C PRO A 19 7.93 9.51 2.28
N ASN A 20 8.77 8.82 3.04
CA ASN A 20 9.99 9.43 3.56
C ASN A 20 11.01 9.65 2.44
N ALA A 21 11.21 8.67 1.57
CA ALA A 21 12.11 8.81 0.42
C ALA A 21 11.69 9.99 -0.47
N ILE A 22 10.38 10.13 -0.75
CA ILE A 22 9.86 11.27 -1.51
C ILE A 22 10.13 12.60 -0.80
N ARG A 23 9.83 12.69 0.50
CA ARG A 23 10.04 13.91 1.29
C ARG A 23 11.51 14.31 1.35
N ASP A 24 12.38 13.32 1.47
CA ASP A 24 13.82 13.52 1.67
C ASP A 24 14.58 13.60 0.32
N GLY A 25 13.87 13.51 -0.83
CA GLY A 25 14.43 13.63 -2.18
C GLY A 25 15.34 12.46 -2.57
N ILE A 26 15.14 11.28 -2.00
CA ILE A 26 15.97 10.09 -2.28
C ILE A 26 15.41 9.37 -3.50
N GLU A 27 15.94 9.70 -4.68
CA GLU A 27 15.50 9.17 -5.97
C GLU A 27 16.29 7.94 -6.43
N GLU A 28 17.53 7.79 -5.96
CA GLU A 28 18.43 6.73 -6.40
C GLU A 28 18.70 5.71 -5.31
N PHE A 29 18.60 4.45 -5.66
CA PHE A 29 18.96 3.31 -4.82
C PHE A 29 19.98 2.46 -5.59
N VAL A 30 21.18 2.35 -5.06
CA VAL A 30 22.26 1.57 -5.66
C VAL A 30 22.17 0.13 -5.12
N LEU A 31 21.95 -0.81 -6.01
CA LEU A 31 21.77 -2.22 -5.65
C LEU A 31 23.10 -2.97 -5.60
N ALA A 32 23.23 -3.88 -4.64
CA ALA A 32 24.27 -4.89 -4.64
C ALA A 32 23.91 -6.05 -5.59
N ASP A 33 24.89 -6.83 -6.02
CA ASP A 33 24.73 -7.86 -7.07
C ASP A 33 23.70 -8.95 -6.70
N ASP A 34 23.64 -9.37 -5.46
CA ASP A 34 22.74 -10.42 -4.96
C ASP A 34 21.57 -9.90 -4.11
N GLU A 35 21.41 -8.59 -4.04
CA GLU A 35 20.33 -7.92 -3.30
C GLU A 35 18.95 -8.27 -3.87
N LYS A 36 17.97 -8.36 -2.98
CA LYS A 36 16.56 -8.54 -3.36
C LYS A 36 15.85 -7.18 -3.33
N VAL A 37 14.97 -6.94 -4.29
CA VAL A 37 14.18 -5.72 -4.33
C VAL A 37 12.72 -6.05 -4.03
N GLY A 38 12.21 -5.57 -2.91
CA GLY A 38 10.84 -5.84 -2.47
C GLY A 38 9.97 -4.57 -2.42
N PHE A 39 8.77 -4.66 -2.97
CA PHE A 39 7.76 -3.61 -2.88
C PHE A 39 6.58 -4.09 -2.04
N VAL A 40 6.27 -3.39 -0.95
CA VAL A 40 5.15 -3.75 -0.07
C VAL A 40 4.15 -2.59 -0.01
N PHE A 41 2.92 -2.84 -0.45
CA PHE A 41 1.90 -1.79 -0.57
C PHE A 41 0.47 -2.34 -0.37
N PRO A 42 -0.50 -1.49 0.00
CA PRO A 42 -1.91 -1.89 0.04
C PRO A 42 -2.54 -1.89 -1.35
N VAL A 43 -3.59 -2.66 -1.52
CA VAL A 43 -4.47 -2.57 -2.70
C VAL A 43 -5.53 -1.49 -2.47
N TYR A 44 -5.66 -0.55 -3.38
CA TYR A 44 -6.72 0.46 -3.37
C TYR A 44 -7.66 0.25 -4.56
N SER A 45 -8.90 -0.09 -4.24
CA SER A 45 -9.92 -0.35 -5.28
C SER A 45 -9.39 -1.26 -6.42
N TRP A 46 -8.86 -2.42 -6.04
CA TRP A 46 -8.39 -3.48 -6.97
C TRP A 46 -7.24 -3.07 -7.89
N GLY A 47 -6.36 -2.21 -7.40
CA GLY A 47 -5.13 -1.83 -8.08
C GLY A 47 -4.07 -1.29 -7.13
N PRO A 48 -2.81 -1.14 -7.59
CA PRO A 48 -1.79 -0.46 -6.83
C PRO A 48 -2.19 1.01 -6.61
N PRO A 49 -1.92 1.59 -5.43
CA PRO A 49 -2.12 3.02 -5.21
C PRO A 49 -1.36 3.86 -6.25
N LEU A 50 -1.96 4.95 -6.71
CA LEU A 50 -1.29 5.85 -7.66
C LEU A 50 0.03 6.41 -7.09
N SER A 51 0.12 6.60 -5.79
CA SER A 51 1.36 7.00 -5.12
C SER A 51 2.49 5.98 -5.29
N VAL A 52 2.16 4.68 -5.27
CA VAL A 52 3.15 3.60 -5.51
C VAL A 52 3.61 3.60 -6.96
N LEU A 53 2.69 3.75 -7.91
CA LEU A 53 3.04 3.81 -9.33
C LEU A 53 3.89 5.05 -9.65
N ARG A 54 3.55 6.22 -9.09
CA ARG A 54 4.34 7.45 -9.22
C ARG A 54 5.72 7.30 -8.58
N PHE A 55 5.82 6.64 -7.43
CA PHE A 55 7.09 6.35 -6.78
C PHE A 55 7.98 5.47 -7.67
N LEU A 56 7.43 4.41 -8.28
CA LEU A 56 8.16 3.59 -9.24
C LEU A 56 8.68 4.41 -10.44
N ASP A 57 7.83 5.28 -11.01
CA ASP A 57 8.23 6.10 -12.14
C ASP A 57 9.35 7.10 -11.76
N TRP A 58 9.36 7.55 -10.50
CA TRP A 58 10.29 8.55 -9.99
C TRP A 58 11.67 8.00 -9.61
N ILE A 59 11.74 6.80 -8.98
CA ILE A 59 13.01 6.22 -8.51
C ILE A 59 13.87 5.65 -9.64
N THR A 60 15.17 5.61 -9.39
CA THR A 60 16.15 4.85 -10.18
C THR A 60 16.76 3.76 -9.32
N LEU A 61 16.81 2.53 -9.84
CA LEU A 61 17.55 1.43 -9.24
C LEU A 61 18.83 1.22 -10.02
N SER A 62 19.92 1.86 -9.55
CA SER A 62 21.23 1.74 -10.19
C SER A 62 21.84 0.36 -9.93
N ASN A 63 22.59 -0.15 -10.90
CA ASN A 63 23.17 -1.51 -10.90
C ASN A 63 22.11 -2.64 -10.91
N TYR A 64 20.93 -2.37 -11.47
CA TYR A 64 19.98 -3.44 -11.71
C TYR A 64 20.47 -4.36 -12.85
N HIS A 65 20.76 -5.63 -12.50
CA HIS A 65 21.26 -6.68 -13.40
C HIS A 65 20.47 -7.98 -13.23
N SER A 66 19.15 -7.89 -13.20
CA SER A 66 18.25 -9.05 -12.99
C SER A 66 18.22 -9.55 -11.54
N GLN A 67 18.43 -8.69 -10.56
CA GLN A 67 18.17 -9.01 -9.16
C GLN A 67 16.74 -9.50 -8.97
N TYR A 68 16.53 -10.35 -7.95
CA TYR A 68 15.22 -10.88 -7.65
C TYR A 68 14.28 -9.77 -7.15
N VAL A 69 13.26 -9.47 -7.95
CA VAL A 69 12.26 -8.44 -7.64
C VAL A 69 10.94 -9.10 -7.28
N PHE A 70 10.36 -8.69 -6.17
CA PHE A 70 9.07 -9.19 -5.72
C PHE A 70 8.16 -8.06 -5.21
N PHE A 71 6.87 -8.36 -5.12
CA PHE A 71 5.97 -7.48 -4.38
C PHE A 71 5.08 -8.28 -3.42
N VAL A 72 4.64 -7.60 -2.36
CA VAL A 72 3.61 -8.09 -1.45
C VAL A 72 2.53 -7.02 -1.31
N CYS A 73 1.30 -7.36 -1.64
CA CYS A 73 0.19 -6.43 -1.45
C CYS A 73 -0.76 -6.90 -0.35
N SER A 74 -1.26 -5.95 0.45
CA SER A 74 -2.33 -6.22 1.40
C SER A 74 -3.68 -5.78 0.83
N CYS A 75 -4.70 -6.61 1.00
CA CYS A 75 -6.07 -6.34 0.56
C CYS A 75 -7.07 -6.73 1.64
N GLY A 76 -8.27 -6.19 1.58
CA GLY A 76 -9.36 -6.63 2.46
C GLY A 76 -9.82 -8.04 2.10
N ASP A 77 -10.13 -8.28 0.84
CA ASP A 77 -10.67 -9.54 0.36
C ASP A 77 -9.92 -10.04 -0.89
N ASP A 78 -9.87 -9.24 -1.94
CA ASP A 78 -9.21 -9.61 -3.19
C ASP A 78 -8.41 -8.44 -3.80
N THR A 79 -7.53 -8.77 -4.73
CA THR A 79 -6.59 -7.82 -5.32
C THR A 79 -7.03 -7.30 -6.69
N GLY A 80 -8.03 -7.91 -7.32
CA GLY A 80 -8.23 -7.72 -8.75
C GLY A 80 -6.95 -8.05 -9.53
N LEU A 81 -6.71 -7.35 -10.63
CA LEU A 81 -5.50 -7.49 -11.45
C LEU A 81 -4.35 -6.58 -10.98
N THR A 82 -4.19 -6.39 -9.66
CA THR A 82 -3.09 -5.59 -9.08
C THR A 82 -1.74 -6.09 -9.55
N GLU A 83 -1.56 -7.41 -9.63
CA GLU A 83 -0.35 -8.05 -10.15
C GLU A 83 -0.03 -7.56 -11.56
N GLU A 84 -0.97 -7.67 -12.49
CA GLU A 84 -0.79 -7.25 -13.89
C GLU A 84 -0.35 -5.79 -13.98
N LEU A 85 -1.05 -4.91 -13.25
CA LEU A 85 -0.76 -3.47 -13.27
C LEU A 85 0.65 -3.17 -12.71
N PHE A 86 1.03 -3.82 -11.62
CA PHE A 86 2.31 -3.60 -10.98
C PHE A 86 3.48 -4.16 -11.82
N ARG A 87 3.35 -5.37 -12.35
CA ARG A 87 4.33 -5.96 -13.27
C ARG A 87 4.54 -5.10 -14.50
N ARG A 88 3.45 -4.58 -15.08
CA ARG A 88 3.52 -3.66 -16.21
C ARG A 88 4.25 -2.36 -15.86
N ALA A 89 4.07 -1.84 -14.63
CA ALA A 89 4.81 -0.66 -14.18
C ALA A 89 6.30 -0.94 -14.04
N LEU A 90 6.71 -2.06 -13.46
CA LEU A 90 8.09 -2.51 -13.37
C LEU A 90 8.73 -2.71 -14.75
N SER A 91 8.00 -3.37 -15.66
CA SER A 91 8.48 -3.62 -17.04
C SER A 91 8.79 -2.33 -17.80
N ARG A 92 8.02 -1.25 -17.59
CA ARG A 92 8.33 0.06 -18.18
C ARG A 92 9.65 0.65 -17.69
N LYS A 93 10.11 0.22 -16.51
CA LYS A 93 11.41 0.58 -15.93
C LYS A 93 12.53 -0.41 -16.32
N GLY A 94 12.26 -1.36 -17.21
CA GLY A 94 13.21 -2.40 -17.59
C GLY A 94 13.44 -3.47 -16.52
N MET A 95 12.54 -3.56 -15.52
CA MET A 95 12.66 -4.53 -14.44
C MET A 95 11.68 -5.69 -14.62
N GLU A 96 12.13 -6.89 -14.32
CA GLU A 96 11.31 -8.08 -14.28
C GLU A 96 10.84 -8.36 -12.84
N CYS A 97 9.55 -8.58 -12.65
CA CYS A 97 9.00 -9.02 -11.39
C CYS A 97 8.98 -10.55 -11.33
N ASN A 98 9.69 -11.14 -10.39
CA ASN A 98 9.83 -12.58 -10.26
C ASN A 98 8.73 -13.22 -9.42
N ALA A 99 8.24 -12.50 -8.40
CA ALA A 99 7.19 -13.02 -7.53
C ALA A 99 6.23 -11.95 -7.04
N GLY A 100 4.99 -12.36 -6.79
CA GLY A 100 3.95 -11.51 -6.24
C GLY A 100 3.06 -12.25 -5.26
N PHE A 101 2.71 -11.61 -4.15
CA PHE A 101 1.92 -12.23 -3.09
C PHE A 101 0.86 -11.28 -2.58
N SER A 102 -0.28 -11.84 -2.18
CA SER A 102 -1.30 -11.09 -1.42
C SER A 102 -1.43 -11.61 0.00
N VAL A 103 -1.72 -10.68 0.92
CA VAL A 103 -2.04 -10.94 2.32
C VAL A 103 -3.39 -10.29 2.61
N ALA A 104 -4.36 -11.12 3.02
CA ALA A 104 -5.66 -10.63 3.48
C ALA A 104 -5.48 -9.92 4.83
N MET A 105 -6.01 -8.70 4.93
CA MET A 105 -5.97 -7.86 6.12
C MET A 105 -7.36 -7.31 6.39
N PRO A 106 -7.67 -6.89 7.62
CA PRO A 106 -8.97 -6.32 7.92
C PRO A 106 -9.36 -5.16 7.00
N ASN A 107 -10.62 -5.13 6.59
CA ASN A 107 -11.19 -4.03 5.82
C ASN A 107 -11.22 -2.74 6.65
N ASN A 108 -10.89 -1.63 6.02
CA ASN A 108 -10.90 -0.31 6.67
C ASN A 108 -11.61 0.78 5.86
N TYR A 109 -12.21 0.43 4.72
CA TYR A 109 -12.86 1.40 3.86
C TYR A 109 -14.35 1.55 4.19
N VAL A 110 -14.77 2.77 4.57
CA VAL A 110 -16.10 3.05 5.11
C VAL A 110 -16.84 4.19 4.37
N LEU A 111 -16.31 4.66 3.22
CA LEU A 111 -16.89 5.84 2.54
C LEU A 111 -17.99 5.52 1.54
N LEU A 112 -18.20 4.26 1.20
CA LEU A 112 -19.23 3.86 0.25
C LEU A 112 -20.29 2.98 0.92
N PRO A 113 -21.57 3.10 0.53
CA PRO A 113 -22.61 2.19 0.98
C PRO A 113 -22.22 0.73 0.70
N GLY A 114 -22.39 -0.14 1.68
CA GLY A 114 -22.02 -1.56 1.59
C GLY A 114 -20.57 -1.88 1.90
N PHE A 115 -19.74 -0.87 2.18
CA PHE A 115 -18.38 -1.05 2.70
C PHE A 115 -18.32 -0.66 4.17
N ASP A 116 -17.74 -1.51 4.98
CA ASP A 116 -17.56 -1.28 6.42
C ASP A 116 -16.30 -2.01 6.90
N VAL A 117 -15.90 -1.73 8.13
CA VAL A 117 -14.87 -2.51 8.82
C VAL A 117 -15.35 -3.95 9.06
N ASP A 118 -14.43 -4.88 9.06
CA ASP A 118 -14.76 -6.27 9.35
C ASP A 118 -15.31 -6.42 10.80
N LYS A 119 -16.21 -7.37 10.98
CA LYS A 119 -16.62 -7.79 12.34
C LYS A 119 -15.42 -8.34 13.10
N LYS A 120 -15.40 -8.18 14.42
CA LYS A 120 -14.26 -8.55 15.27
C LYS A 120 -13.77 -9.98 15.09
N GLU A 121 -14.67 -10.92 14.84
CA GLU A 121 -14.33 -12.33 14.61
C GLU A 121 -13.55 -12.50 13.29
N LEU A 122 -14.00 -11.81 12.22
CA LEU A 122 -13.35 -11.84 10.91
C LEU A 122 -12.04 -11.06 10.94
N GLU A 123 -12.01 -9.88 11.59
CA GLU A 123 -10.80 -9.12 11.83
C GLU A 123 -9.73 -9.97 12.50
N LYS A 124 -10.07 -10.63 13.62
CA LYS A 124 -9.15 -11.51 14.33
C LYS A 124 -8.67 -12.65 13.46
N LYS A 125 -9.58 -13.33 12.75
CA LYS A 125 -9.23 -14.41 11.83
C LYS A 125 -8.22 -13.95 10.78
N LYS A 126 -8.47 -12.83 10.10
CA LYS A 126 -7.54 -12.28 9.07
C LYS A 126 -6.18 -11.95 9.68
N LEU A 127 -6.13 -11.36 10.89
CA LEU A 127 -4.86 -11.05 11.56
C LEU A 127 -4.07 -12.29 11.95
N ASP A 128 -4.74 -13.33 12.48
CA ASP A 128 -4.11 -14.59 12.85
C ASP A 128 -3.57 -15.32 11.60
N GLU A 129 -4.34 -15.38 10.51
CA GLU A 129 -3.93 -16.00 9.25
C GLU A 129 -2.81 -15.22 8.55
N ALA A 130 -2.77 -13.89 8.69
CA ALA A 130 -1.73 -13.06 8.08
C ALA A 130 -0.32 -13.38 8.60
N VAL A 131 -0.19 -13.81 9.86
CA VAL A 131 1.11 -14.20 10.44
C VAL A 131 1.71 -15.37 9.68
N GLY A 132 0.97 -16.48 9.59
CA GLY A 132 1.44 -17.68 8.86
C GLY A 132 1.67 -17.38 7.37
N ARG A 133 0.78 -16.55 6.76
CA ARG A 133 0.95 -16.15 5.36
C ARG A 133 2.23 -15.38 5.11
N VAL A 134 2.62 -14.48 6.00
CA VAL A 134 3.88 -13.74 5.89
C VAL A 134 5.10 -14.66 6.08
N GLU A 135 5.01 -15.69 6.92
CA GLU A 135 6.07 -16.70 7.06
C GLU A 135 6.27 -17.49 5.75
N GLU A 136 5.18 -17.97 5.12
CA GLU A 136 5.23 -18.65 3.82
C GLU A 136 5.83 -17.76 2.72
N ILE A 137 5.50 -16.47 2.73
CA ILE A 137 6.05 -15.48 1.81
C ILE A 137 7.55 -15.32 2.04
N ASN A 138 7.98 -15.21 3.28
CA ASN A 138 9.41 -15.12 3.63
C ASN A 138 10.21 -16.33 3.14
N ASP A 139 9.68 -17.54 3.31
CA ASP A 139 10.30 -18.77 2.80
C ASP A 139 10.43 -18.75 1.26
N SER A 140 9.40 -18.22 0.59
CA SER A 140 9.39 -18.09 -0.87
C SER A 140 10.42 -17.07 -1.36
N ILE A 141 10.53 -15.92 -0.68
CA ILE A 141 11.51 -14.87 -0.98
C ILE A 141 12.94 -15.36 -0.69
N THR A 142 13.15 -16.04 0.44
CA THR A 142 14.45 -16.61 0.80
C THR A 142 14.94 -17.59 -0.26
N GLY A 143 14.06 -18.46 -0.74
CA GLY A 143 14.34 -19.39 -1.82
C GLY A 143 14.36 -18.79 -3.22
N LYS A 144 14.17 -17.48 -3.38
CA LYS A 144 14.02 -16.79 -4.68
C LYS A 144 13.03 -17.50 -5.61
N LYS A 145 11.92 -18.05 -5.06
CA LYS A 145 10.92 -18.78 -5.84
C LYS A 145 10.19 -17.84 -6.79
N ILE A 146 10.03 -18.28 -8.04
CA ILE A 146 9.30 -17.53 -9.06
C ILE A 146 7.83 -17.94 -9.01
N GLY A 147 6.92 -16.97 -9.00
CA GLY A 147 5.48 -17.26 -9.05
C GLY A 147 4.63 -16.14 -8.46
N PHE A 148 3.35 -16.18 -8.82
CA PHE A 148 2.39 -15.15 -8.43
C PHE A 148 1.23 -15.82 -7.68
N HIS A 149 1.02 -15.39 -6.46
CA HIS A 149 0.08 -15.97 -5.49
C HIS A 149 -0.81 -14.87 -4.90
N CYS A 150 -1.48 -14.12 -5.79
CA CYS A 150 -2.44 -13.09 -5.47
C CYS A 150 -3.87 -13.62 -5.60
N ASN A 151 -4.73 -13.28 -4.64
CA ASN A 151 -6.16 -13.61 -4.75
C ASN A 151 -6.87 -12.56 -5.60
N GLU A 152 -7.09 -12.84 -6.87
CA GLU A 152 -7.75 -11.90 -7.80
C GLU A 152 -9.26 -11.73 -7.51
N GLY A 153 -9.89 -12.71 -6.87
CA GLY A 153 -11.33 -12.70 -6.59
C GLY A 153 -12.21 -12.82 -7.84
N SER A 154 -13.48 -12.47 -7.68
CA SER A 154 -14.47 -12.52 -8.77
C SER A 154 -14.45 -11.25 -9.61
N PHE A 155 -14.65 -11.38 -10.92
CA PHE A 155 -14.71 -10.28 -11.90
C PHE A 155 -13.48 -9.33 -11.85
N PRO A 156 -12.23 -9.84 -11.79
CA PRO A 156 -11.05 -9.03 -11.58
C PRO A 156 -10.84 -7.99 -12.67
N TRP A 157 -11.15 -8.35 -13.94
CA TRP A 157 -11.04 -7.42 -15.06
C TRP A 157 -11.94 -6.19 -14.87
N PHE A 158 -13.22 -6.39 -14.55
CA PHE A 158 -14.17 -5.29 -14.37
C PHE A 158 -13.78 -4.40 -13.18
N LYS A 159 -13.40 -5.01 -12.07
CA LYS A 159 -12.93 -4.29 -10.89
C LYS A 159 -11.71 -3.42 -11.21
N THR A 160 -10.72 -3.98 -11.90
CA THR A 160 -9.46 -3.27 -12.14
C THR A 160 -9.51 -2.35 -13.36
N LYS A 161 -10.19 -2.72 -14.43
CA LYS A 161 -10.16 -1.91 -15.66
C LYS A 161 -11.29 -0.87 -15.73
N VAL A 162 -12.34 -1.02 -14.93
CA VAL A 162 -13.47 -0.07 -14.89
C VAL A 162 -13.58 0.63 -13.55
N LEU A 163 -13.70 -0.11 -12.44
CA LEU A 163 -13.93 0.51 -11.13
C LEU A 163 -12.68 1.22 -10.59
N ASN A 164 -11.49 0.66 -10.75
CA ASN A 164 -10.26 1.29 -10.27
C ASN A 164 -9.97 2.66 -10.92
N PRO A 165 -10.06 2.85 -12.25
CA PRO A 165 -9.92 4.17 -12.86
C PRO A 165 -10.98 5.18 -12.38
N LEU A 166 -12.22 4.74 -12.22
CA LEU A 166 -13.30 5.61 -11.70
C LEU A 166 -13.01 6.03 -10.25
N PHE A 167 -12.59 5.09 -9.42
CA PHE A 167 -12.15 5.37 -8.04
C PHE A 167 -11.02 6.40 -8.03
N ASN A 168 -9.96 6.15 -8.77
CA ASN A 168 -8.80 7.04 -8.82
C ASN A 168 -9.13 8.44 -9.34
N ARG A 169 -10.14 8.58 -10.22
CA ARG A 169 -10.55 9.86 -10.76
C ARG A 169 -11.51 10.65 -9.85
N PHE A 170 -12.43 9.96 -9.18
CA PHE A 170 -13.54 10.60 -8.49
C PHE A 170 -13.55 10.43 -6.98
N MET A 171 -12.89 9.40 -6.43
CA MET A 171 -13.00 9.02 -5.03
C MET A 171 -11.74 9.32 -4.20
N THR A 172 -10.67 9.81 -4.81
CA THR A 172 -9.41 10.14 -4.12
C THR A 172 -9.32 11.60 -3.68
N SER A 173 -10.46 12.27 -3.53
CA SER A 173 -10.51 13.67 -3.12
C SER A 173 -10.75 13.82 -1.61
N ALA A 174 -10.00 14.71 -0.96
CA ALA A 174 -10.21 15.07 0.43
C ALA A 174 -11.23 16.22 0.61
N LYS A 175 -11.80 16.76 -0.45
CA LYS A 175 -12.74 17.89 -0.35
C LYS A 175 -13.90 17.69 0.65
N PRO A 176 -14.47 16.47 0.83
CA PRO A 176 -15.50 16.22 1.82
C PRO A 176 -14.99 16.11 3.25
N PHE A 177 -13.67 16.00 3.48
CA PHE A 177 -13.14 15.83 4.82
C PHE A 177 -13.08 17.15 5.57
N TYR A 178 -13.59 17.12 6.78
CA TYR A 178 -13.52 18.23 7.72
C TYR A 178 -13.41 17.68 9.15
N ALA A 179 -12.94 18.47 10.07
CA ALA A 179 -12.93 18.14 11.48
C ALA A 179 -14.07 18.85 12.21
N THR A 180 -14.80 18.10 13.03
CA THR A 180 -15.88 18.63 13.87
C THR A 180 -15.32 19.42 15.07
N ASP A 181 -16.18 20.02 15.88
CA ASP A 181 -15.77 20.78 17.07
C ASP A 181 -15.18 19.91 18.17
N ASP A 182 -15.35 18.60 18.11
CA ASP A 182 -14.71 17.64 19.03
C ASP A 182 -13.21 17.46 18.79
N CYS A 183 -12.66 18.06 17.73
CA CYS A 183 -11.24 17.99 17.42
C CYS A 183 -10.40 18.65 18.52
N ILE A 184 -9.47 17.88 19.10
CA ILE A 184 -8.57 18.33 20.18
C ILE A 184 -7.18 18.76 19.68
N GLY A 185 -6.98 18.90 18.38
CA GLY A 185 -5.70 19.34 17.80
C GLY A 185 -4.51 18.40 18.04
N CYS A 186 -4.74 17.11 18.26
CA CYS A 186 -3.69 16.15 18.66
C CYS A 186 -2.67 15.80 17.56
N LYS A 187 -2.82 16.27 16.34
CA LYS A 187 -1.93 16.08 15.18
C LYS A 187 -1.76 14.64 14.70
N ARG A 188 -2.55 13.67 15.20
CA ARG A 188 -2.42 12.27 14.76
C ARG A 188 -2.71 12.10 13.28
N CYS A 189 -3.73 12.79 12.74
CA CYS A 189 -4.09 12.76 11.33
C CYS A 189 -2.96 13.31 10.41
N GLU A 190 -2.26 14.36 10.84
CA GLU A 190 -1.11 14.91 10.12
C GLU A 190 0.05 13.90 10.09
N ARG A 191 0.39 13.32 11.25
CA ARG A 191 1.51 12.38 11.38
C ARG A 191 1.30 11.05 10.66
N ILE A 192 0.05 10.57 10.57
CA ILE A 192 -0.24 9.27 9.96
C ILE A 192 -0.40 9.35 8.45
N CYS A 193 -0.60 10.54 7.88
CA CYS A 193 -0.88 10.70 6.46
C CYS A 193 0.30 10.19 5.61
N PRO A 194 0.13 9.13 4.80
CA PRO A 194 1.22 8.51 4.07
C PRO A 194 1.74 9.37 2.92
N VAL A 195 1.01 10.41 2.55
CA VAL A 195 1.39 11.34 1.46
C VAL A 195 1.55 12.78 1.95
N GLY A 196 1.56 13.02 3.27
CA GLY A 196 1.72 14.36 3.84
C GLY A 196 0.60 15.34 3.50
N ASN A 197 -0.57 14.84 3.09
CA ASN A 197 -1.69 15.67 2.60
C ASN A 197 -2.51 16.34 3.71
N VAL A 198 -2.19 16.13 4.97
CA VAL A 198 -2.88 16.73 6.12
C VAL A 198 -1.90 17.63 6.85
N VAL A 199 -2.25 18.90 7.00
CA VAL A 199 -1.45 19.90 7.69
C VAL A 199 -2.29 20.57 8.78
N MET A 200 -1.71 20.78 9.95
CA MET A 200 -2.40 21.51 11.02
C MET A 200 -2.26 23.02 10.81
N ILE A 201 -3.37 23.71 10.66
CA ILE A 201 -3.43 25.18 10.65
C ILE A 201 -4.09 25.61 11.97
N GLY A 202 -3.31 26.22 12.84
CA GLY A 202 -3.73 26.45 14.23
C GLY A 202 -3.99 25.12 14.94
N TRP A 203 -5.21 24.90 15.38
CA TRP A 203 -5.66 23.69 16.09
C TRP A 203 -6.48 22.71 15.22
N ARG A 204 -6.64 23.00 13.92
CA ARG A 204 -7.51 22.23 13.02
C ARG A 204 -6.72 21.59 11.89
N PRO A 205 -7.00 20.33 11.51
CA PRO A 205 -6.42 19.73 10.33
C PRO A 205 -7.05 20.30 9.05
N VAL A 206 -6.22 20.53 8.05
CA VAL A 206 -6.61 20.91 6.71
C VAL A 206 -6.06 19.88 5.73
N TRP A 207 -6.91 19.39 4.83
CA TRP A 207 -6.54 18.41 3.81
C TRP A 207 -6.22 19.10 2.49
N GLY A 208 -5.11 18.73 1.89
CA GLY A 208 -4.69 19.18 0.55
C GLY A 208 -5.32 18.38 -0.58
N MET A 209 -4.73 18.47 -1.76
CA MET A 209 -5.26 17.89 -3.00
C MET A 209 -4.76 16.47 -3.30
N ASP A 210 -3.74 15.98 -2.59
CA ASP A 210 -3.05 14.70 -2.87
C ASP A 210 -3.58 13.52 -2.03
N CYS A 211 -4.86 13.58 -1.65
CA CYS A 211 -5.47 12.52 -0.87
C CYS A 211 -5.55 11.20 -1.67
N THR A 212 -5.18 10.11 -1.02
CA THR A 212 -5.26 8.74 -1.58
C THR A 212 -6.47 7.96 -1.09
N SER A 213 -7.36 8.59 -0.31
CA SER A 213 -8.53 7.96 0.34
C SER A 213 -8.20 6.72 1.17
N CYS A 214 -7.02 6.68 1.80
CA CYS A 214 -6.58 5.57 2.63
C CYS A 214 -7.25 5.50 4.01
N LEU A 215 -7.98 6.54 4.42
CA LEU A 215 -8.70 6.70 5.68
C LEU A 215 -7.84 6.59 6.95
N ALA A 216 -6.51 6.56 6.86
CA ALA A 216 -5.63 6.49 8.02
C ALA A 216 -5.89 7.62 9.03
N CYS A 217 -6.14 8.85 8.54
CA CYS A 217 -6.46 10.00 9.38
C CYS A 217 -7.80 9.84 10.12
N TYR A 218 -8.79 9.20 9.49
CA TYR A 218 -10.09 8.90 10.10
C TYR A 218 -9.95 7.87 11.22
N HIS A 219 -9.31 6.72 10.93
CA HIS A 219 -9.20 5.62 11.90
C HIS A 219 -8.28 5.93 13.08
N VAL A 220 -7.29 6.82 12.93
CA VAL A 220 -6.38 7.18 14.04
C VAL A 220 -6.97 8.24 14.96
N CYS A 221 -8.07 8.87 14.59
CA CYS A 221 -8.67 9.95 15.35
C CYS A 221 -9.28 9.44 16.66
N PRO A 222 -8.78 9.87 17.85
CA PRO A 222 -9.28 9.38 19.13
C PRO A 222 -10.65 9.98 19.52
N LYS A 223 -11.11 10.99 18.77
CA LYS A 223 -12.38 11.70 18.98
C LYS A 223 -13.39 11.43 17.87
N HIS A 224 -12.98 10.76 16.79
CA HIS A 224 -13.79 10.60 15.58
C HIS A 224 -14.38 11.94 15.09
N ALA A 225 -13.59 13.00 15.23
CA ALA A 225 -13.98 14.38 14.94
C ALA A 225 -13.86 14.71 13.45
#